data_6218c18ebb45579aaed647c4bfed350a
#
_entry.id   6218c18ebb45579aaed647c4bfed350a
#
_cell.length_a   1.000
_cell.length_b   1.000
_cell.length_c   1.000
_cell.angle_alpha   90.00
_cell.angle_beta   90.00
_cell.angle_gamma   90.00
#
_symmetry.space_group_name_H-M   'P 1'
#
loop_
_entity.id
_entity.type
_entity.pdbx_description
1 polymer ?
#
loop_
_entity_poly.entity_id
_entity_poly.type
_entity_poly.pdbx_seq_one_letter_code
_entity_poly.pdbx_strand_id
1 'polypeptide(L)'
;MSEKKRGRGRPKGSPNKPKMELITERQTLTNNADVYEILCQADIVAQEDEAKAIHGLTVFNDRNGAVLPILRWAFDSNINSTLPEGPTPYNKNEAPATDLAETSLRFEHKLFKYFVTEEVPQTRRETMWIELLEGIPQKEAELMELVKDGVWPFPNVTKSLAEKAFPNITFN
;
A
#
# COMPACT_ATOMS: atom_id res chain seq x y z
N MET A 1 29.84 -47.14 21.86
CA MET A 1 29.58 -45.69 21.99
C MET A 1 28.76 -45.26 20.81
N SER A 2 27.46 -45.00 21.00
CA SER A 2 26.60 -44.53 19.92
C SER A 2 26.65 -43.01 19.88
N GLU A 3 27.16 -42.46 18.79
CA GLU A 3 27.09 -41.02 18.50
C GLU A 3 25.63 -40.62 18.26
N LYS A 4 25.09 -39.80 19.15
CA LYS A 4 23.82 -39.13 18.95
C LYS A 4 23.98 -38.14 17.80
N LYS A 5 23.47 -38.46 16.59
CA LYS A 5 23.27 -37.51 15.52
C LYS A 5 22.40 -36.34 16.03
N ARG A 6 23.01 -35.18 16.21
CA ARG A 6 22.27 -33.93 16.45
C ARG A 6 21.41 -33.66 15.21
N GLY A 7 20.10 -33.72 15.34
CA GLY A 7 19.16 -33.38 14.34
C GLY A 7 19.43 -31.93 13.84
N ARG A 8 19.57 -31.78 12.55
CA ARG A 8 19.62 -30.43 11.89
C ARG A 8 18.37 -29.68 12.30
N GLY A 9 18.54 -28.62 13.07
CA GLY A 9 17.45 -27.73 13.40
C GLY A 9 16.77 -27.27 12.12
N ARG A 10 15.44 -27.32 12.12
CA ARG A 10 14.60 -26.75 11.04
C ARG A 10 15.06 -25.32 10.78
N PRO A 11 15.32 -24.92 9.53
CA PRO A 11 15.63 -23.51 9.23
C PRO A 11 14.51 -22.68 9.81
N LYS A 12 14.88 -21.63 10.58
CA LYS A 12 13.92 -20.64 11.05
C LYS A 12 13.16 -20.15 9.84
N GLY A 13 11.87 -20.43 9.76
CA GLY A 13 11.02 -19.92 8.70
C GLY A 13 11.20 -18.42 8.62
N SER A 14 11.23 -17.89 7.41
CA SER A 14 11.22 -16.45 7.19
C SER A 14 10.15 -15.82 8.07
N PRO A 15 10.43 -14.72 8.81
CA PRO A 15 9.42 -14.07 9.61
C PRO A 15 8.20 -13.84 8.72
N ASN A 16 7.01 -14.23 9.18
CA ASN A 16 5.78 -14.01 8.45
C ASN A 16 5.73 -12.54 8.06
N LYS A 17 5.81 -12.27 6.74
CA LYS A 17 5.62 -10.91 6.25
C LYS A 17 4.26 -10.42 6.74
N PRO A 18 4.16 -9.20 7.24
CA PRO A 18 2.90 -8.67 7.72
C PRO A 18 1.87 -8.80 6.60
N LYS A 19 0.75 -9.42 6.92
CA LYS A 19 -0.38 -9.58 6.01
C LYS A 19 -1.47 -8.61 6.42
N MET A 20 -1.97 -7.90 5.44
CA MET A 20 -3.12 -7.04 5.58
C MET A 20 -4.40 -7.85 5.36
N GLU A 21 -5.41 -7.62 6.18
CA GLU A 21 -6.76 -8.13 5.92
C GLU A 21 -7.39 -7.35 4.78
N LEU A 22 -7.82 -8.07 3.74
CA LEU A 22 -8.45 -7.48 2.55
C LEU A 22 -9.96 -7.67 2.58
N ILE A 23 -10.67 -6.70 2.00
CA ILE A 23 -12.09 -6.87 1.66
C ILE A 23 -12.16 -7.92 0.55
N THR A 24 -12.96 -8.99 0.78
CA THR A 24 -13.10 -10.11 -0.15
C THR A 24 -14.44 -10.12 -0.89
N GLU A 25 -15.38 -9.27 -0.47
CA GLU A 25 -16.69 -9.18 -1.06
C GLU A 25 -16.81 -8.00 -2.02
N ARG A 26 -17.51 -8.23 -3.12
CA ARG A 26 -17.82 -7.19 -4.09
C ARG A 26 -18.74 -6.13 -3.46
N GLN A 27 -18.30 -4.89 -3.47
CA GLN A 27 -19.01 -3.74 -2.91
C GLN A 27 -19.13 -2.62 -3.96
N THR A 28 -20.21 -1.85 -3.87
CA THR A 28 -20.33 -0.61 -4.63
C THR A 28 -19.54 0.48 -3.93
N LEU A 29 -18.58 1.07 -4.62
CA LEU A 29 -17.78 2.17 -4.10
C LEU A 29 -18.54 3.49 -4.20
N THR A 30 -18.43 4.29 -3.14
CA THR A 30 -18.90 5.67 -3.15
C THR A 30 -17.90 6.59 -3.87
N ASN A 31 -18.31 7.82 -4.18
CA ASN A 31 -17.41 8.81 -4.77
C ASN A 31 -16.25 9.21 -3.85
N ASN A 32 -16.39 8.98 -2.55
CA ASN A 32 -15.39 9.29 -1.53
C ASN A 32 -14.67 8.03 -1.02
N ALA A 33 -14.74 6.92 -1.75
CA ALA A 33 -14.02 5.70 -1.39
C ALA A 33 -12.54 5.99 -1.15
N ASP A 34 -11.99 5.41 -0.09
CA ASP A 34 -10.56 5.50 0.17
C ASP A 34 -9.75 4.59 -0.78
N VAL A 35 -8.45 4.83 -0.85
CA VAL A 35 -7.60 4.09 -1.80
C VAL A 35 -7.52 2.60 -1.46
N TYR A 36 -7.63 2.23 -0.19
CA TYR A 36 -7.67 0.82 0.22
C TYR A 36 -8.91 0.11 -0.33
N GLU A 37 -10.09 0.73 -0.18
CA GLU A 37 -11.34 0.20 -0.73
C GLU A 37 -11.28 0.08 -2.25
N ILE A 38 -10.75 1.09 -2.92
CA ILE A 38 -10.59 1.11 -4.39
C ILE A 38 -9.70 -0.06 -4.84
N LEU A 39 -8.56 -0.25 -4.20
CA LEU A 39 -7.62 -1.32 -4.56
C LEU A 39 -8.15 -2.70 -4.22
N CYS A 40 -8.87 -2.87 -3.12
CA CYS A 40 -9.57 -4.13 -2.81
C CYS A 40 -10.58 -4.50 -3.90
N GLN A 41 -11.40 -3.55 -4.33
CA GLN A 41 -12.40 -3.80 -5.37
C GLN A 41 -11.73 -4.04 -6.73
N ALA A 42 -10.67 -3.34 -7.06
CA ALA A 42 -9.89 -3.59 -8.27
C ALA A 42 -9.31 -5.00 -8.28
N ASP A 43 -8.79 -5.47 -7.15
CA ASP A 43 -8.26 -6.83 -6.99
C ASP A 43 -9.33 -7.90 -7.21
N ILE A 44 -10.51 -7.71 -6.64
CA ILE A 44 -11.65 -8.62 -6.82
C ILE A 44 -12.11 -8.65 -8.28
N VAL A 45 -12.30 -7.48 -8.88
CA VAL A 45 -12.79 -7.36 -10.27
C VAL A 45 -11.78 -7.91 -11.27
N ALA A 46 -10.49 -7.70 -11.03
CA ALA A 46 -9.42 -8.18 -11.92
C ALA A 46 -9.39 -9.71 -12.05
N GLN A 47 -9.90 -10.45 -11.06
CA GLN A 47 -10.03 -11.90 -11.15
C GLN A 47 -11.04 -12.36 -12.22
N GLU A 48 -12.06 -11.55 -12.46
CA GLU A 48 -13.16 -11.91 -13.35
C GLU A 48 -13.08 -11.16 -14.68
N ASP A 49 -12.72 -9.89 -14.65
CA ASP A 49 -12.72 -9.00 -15.81
C ASP A 49 -11.63 -7.92 -15.68
N GLU A 50 -10.49 -8.16 -16.31
CA GLU A 50 -9.36 -7.23 -16.31
C GLU A 50 -9.74 -5.86 -16.88
N ALA A 51 -10.52 -5.83 -17.95
CA ALA A 51 -10.93 -4.58 -18.60
C ALA A 51 -11.77 -3.69 -17.66
N LYS A 52 -12.65 -4.29 -16.87
CA LYS A 52 -13.42 -3.55 -15.85
C LYS A 52 -12.52 -3.05 -14.73
N ALA A 53 -11.53 -3.82 -14.31
CA ALA A 53 -10.58 -3.37 -13.28
C ALA A 53 -9.75 -2.18 -13.78
N ILE A 54 -9.28 -2.22 -15.02
CA ILE A 54 -8.57 -1.12 -15.68
C ILE A 54 -9.44 0.14 -15.72
N HIS A 55 -10.66 0.01 -16.19
CA HIS A 55 -11.59 1.14 -16.25
C HIS A 55 -11.89 1.71 -14.85
N GLY A 56 -12.13 0.85 -13.87
CA GLY A 56 -12.36 1.25 -12.49
C GLY A 56 -11.19 2.02 -11.89
N LEU A 57 -9.96 1.57 -12.09
CA LEU A 57 -8.76 2.27 -11.61
C LEU A 57 -8.62 3.67 -12.23
N THR A 58 -8.89 3.83 -13.52
CA THR A 58 -8.83 5.14 -14.17
C THR A 58 -9.92 6.08 -13.68
N VAL A 59 -11.15 5.61 -13.55
CA VAL A 59 -12.28 6.40 -13.06
C VAL A 59 -12.04 6.85 -11.61
N PHE A 60 -11.62 5.93 -10.74
CA PHE A 60 -11.39 6.27 -9.34
C PHE A 60 -10.12 7.07 -9.11
N ASN A 61 -9.12 6.99 -9.98
CA ASN A 61 -7.97 7.89 -9.92
C ASN A 61 -8.36 9.36 -10.11
N ASP A 62 -9.38 9.64 -10.91
CA ASP A 62 -9.92 11.01 -11.09
C ASP A 62 -10.62 11.52 -9.81
N ARG A 63 -11.16 10.61 -9.00
CA ARG A 63 -11.86 10.93 -7.75
C ARG A 63 -10.95 10.91 -6.53
N ASN A 64 -9.96 10.04 -6.55
CA ASN A 64 -8.98 9.86 -5.48
C ASN A 64 -7.58 9.83 -6.09
N GLY A 65 -6.90 10.96 -6.07
CA GLY A 65 -5.58 11.14 -6.68
C GLY A 65 -4.46 10.31 -6.07
N ALA A 66 -4.72 9.53 -5.02
CA ALA A 66 -3.72 8.64 -4.42
C ALA A 66 -3.53 7.33 -5.18
N VAL A 67 -4.47 6.92 -6.03
CA VAL A 67 -4.42 5.63 -6.75
C VAL A 67 -3.13 5.50 -7.56
N LEU A 68 -2.88 6.39 -8.48
CA LEU A 68 -1.68 6.35 -9.33
C LEU A 68 -0.36 6.48 -8.54
N PRO A 69 -0.20 7.42 -7.60
CA PRO A 69 1.02 7.52 -6.80
C PRO A 69 1.35 6.26 -6.01
N ILE A 70 0.35 5.57 -5.47
CA ILE A 70 0.57 4.30 -4.76
C ILE A 70 0.99 3.19 -5.71
N LEU A 71 0.35 3.07 -6.87
CA LEU A 71 0.75 2.10 -7.89
C LEU A 71 2.18 2.36 -8.39
N ARG A 72 2.55 3.62 -8.58
CA ARG A 72 3.92 3.98 -8.94
C ARG A 72 4.91 3.59 -7.86
N TRP A 73 4.62 3.88 -6.60
CA TRP A 73 5.51 3.49 -5.51
C TRP A 73 5.66 1.97 -5.42
N ALA A 74 4.58 1.22 -5.63
CA ALA A 74 4.59 -0.23 -5.57
C ALA A 74 5.36 -0.88 -6.74
N PHE A 75 5.26 -0.33 -7.95
CA PHE A 75 5.69 -1.02 -9.16
C PHE A 75 6.84 -0.35 -9.94
N ASP A 76 7.14 0.92 -9.67
CA ASP A 76 8.25 1.60 -10.34
C ASP A 76 9.55 1.35 -9.56
N SER A 77 10.48 0.65 -10.18
CA SER A 77 11.77 0.30 -9.55
C SER A 77 12.66 1.52 -9.25
N ASN A 78 12.38 2.66 -9.86
CA ASN A 78 13.09 3.92 -9.59
C ASN A 78 12.52 4.66 -8.37
N ILE A 79 11.38 4.23 -7.85
CA ILE A 79 10.76 4.81 -6.66
C ILE A 79 11.04 3.90 -5.48
N ASN A 80 11.95 4.31 -4.61
CA ASN A 80 12.38 3.54 -3.46
C ASN A 80 12.16 4.33 -2.17
N SER A 81 11.68 3.66 -1.15
CA SER A 81 11.51 4.27 0.17
C SER A 81 12.85 4.68 0.77
N THR A 82 12.88 5.87 1.34
CA THR A 82 14.01 6.39 2.15
C THR A 82 13.74 6.27 3.65
N LEU A 83 12.64 5.62 4.02
CA LEU A 83 12.26 5.36 5.40
C LEU A 83 12.87 4.04 5.89
N PRO A 84 13.09 3.89 7.21
CA PRO A 84 13.54 2.62 7.78
C PRO A 84 12.59 1.47 7.47
N GLU A 85 13.15 0.30 7.21
CA GLU A 85 12.37 -0.94 7.06
C GLU A 85 11.75 -1.36 8.40
N GLY A 86 10.66 -2.11 8.31
CA GLY A 86 9.97 -2.66 9.45
C GLY A 86 8.87 -1.76 10.00
N PRO A 87 8.20 -2.22 11.06
CA PRO A 87 7.05 -1.52 11.62
C PRO A 87 7.41 -0.13 12.13
N THR A 88 6.58 0.85 11.77
CA THR A 88 6.70 2.21 12.29
C THR A 88 6.01 2.31 13.66
N PRO A 89 6.64 2.90 14.67
CA PRO A 89 5.99 3.17 15.95
C PRO A 89 5.05 4.37 15.82
N TYR A 90 3.76 4.12 15.66
CA TYR A 90 2.73 5.17 15.60
C TYR A 90 1.48 4.75 16.35
N ASN A 91 0.68 5.73 16.76
CA ASN A 91 -0.62 5.49 17.39
C ASN A 91 -1.66 5.22 16.32
N LYS A 92 -2.20 4.00 16.32
CA LYS A 92 -3.22 3.61 15.34
C LYS A 92 -4.47 4.45 15.48
N ASN A 93 -4.97 4.94 14.35
CA ASN A 93 -6.26 5.60 14.31
C ASN A 93 -7.36 4.52 14.36
N GLU A 94 -7.96 4.35 15.53
CA GLU A 94 -9.01 3.34 15.77
C GLU A 94 -10.41 3.83 15.38
N ALA A 95 -10.53 5.00 14.74
CA ALA A 95 -11.79 5.49 14.25
C ALA A 95 -12.43 4.47 13.27
N PRO A 96 -13.68 4.02 13.52
CA PRO A 96 -14.26 2.91 12.76
C PRO A 96 -14.67 3.29 11.33
N ALA A 97 -14.72 4.56 11.01
CA ALA A 97 -15.11 5.06 9.71
C ALA A 97 -14.07 6.02 9.13
N THR A 98 -13.90 5.97 7.82
CA THR A 98 -13.03 6.88 7.06
C THR A 98 -13.34 8.36 7.36
N ASP A 99 -14.59 8.67 7.56
CA ASP A 99 -15.06 10.04 7.84
C ASP A 99 -14.63 10.59 9.21
N LEU A 100 -14.15 9.73 10.12
CA LEU A 100 -13.68 10.11 11.44
C LEU A 100 -12.16 10.27 11.52
N ALA A 101 -11.42 9.95 10.48
CA ALA A 101 -10.00 10.25 10.42
C ALA A 101 -9.77 11.75 10.15
N GLU A 102 -8.65 12.29 10.63
CA GLU A 102 -8.31 13.70 10.44
C GLU A 102 -8.11 14.05 8.96
N THR A 103 -7.57 13.11 8.20
CA THR A 103 -7.28 13.27 6.77
C THR A 103 -7.32 11.91 6.07
N SER A 104 -6.95 11.87 4.80
CA SER A 104 -6.82 10.63 4.03
C SER A 104 -5.73 10.75 2.97
N LEU A 105 -5.30 9.62 2.42
CA LEU A 105 -4.32 9.59 1.32
C LEU A 105 -4.81 10.34 0.08
N ARG A 106 -6.11 10.46 -0.09
CA ARG A 106 -6.73 11.29 -1.14
C ARG A 106 -6.16 12.71 -1.17
N PHE A 107 -5.87 13.27 0.00
CA PHE A 107 -5.30 14.62 0.15
C PHE A 107 -3.80 14.59 0.39
N GLU A 108 -3.31 13.59 1.11
CA GLU A 108 -1.95 13.53 1.62
C GLU A 108 -0.94 12.86 0.68
N HIS A 109 -1.37 12.26 -0.41
CA HIS A 109 -0.47 11.59 -1.37
C HIS A 109 0.62 12.51 -1.93
N LYS A 110 0.42 13.81 -1.87
CA LYS A 110 1.41 14.83 -2.27
C LYS A 110 2.68 14.78 -1.41
N LEU A 111 2.60 14.21 -0.20
CA LEU A 111 3.72 14.04 0.70
C LEU A 111 4.65 12.88 0.30
N PHE A 112 4.21 11.98 -0.57
CA PHE A 112 4.97 10.77 -0.92
C PHE A 112 6.37 11.09 -1.46
N LYS A 113 6.54 12.20 -2.17
CA LYS A 113 7.84 12.65 -2.67
C LYS A 113 8.90 12.79 -1.56
N TYR A 114 8.50 13.16 -0.37
CA TYR A 114 9.41 13.33 0.76
C TYR A 114 9.86 11.99 1.37
N PHE A 115 9.13 10.91 1.10
CA PHE A 115 9.41 9.57 1.60
C PHE A 115 10.20 8.70 0.62
N VAL A 116 10.33 9.15 -0.61
CA VAL A 116 11.05 8.46 -1.68
C VAL A 116 12.24 9.26 -2.22
N THR A 117 12.51 10.39 -1.61
CA THR A 117 13.67 11.26 -1.90
C THR A 117 14.33 11.70 -0.60
N GLU A 118 15.47 12.35 -0.72
CA GLU A 118 16.20 12.90 0.43
C GLU A 118 16.09 14.44 0.51
N GLU A 119 15.00 15.00 0.01
CA GLU A 119 14.75 16.46 0.01
C GLU A 119 14.68 17.08 1.41
N VAL A 120 14.27 16.29 2.41
CA VAL A 120 14.23 16.70 3.80
C VAL A 120 15.12 15.79 4.67
N PRO A 121 15.64 16.27 5.81
CA PRO A 121 16.45 15.46 6.70
C PRO A 121 15.70 14.20 7.18
N GLN A 122 16.42 13.12 7.42
CA GLN A 122 15.85 11.83 7.82
C GLN A 122 14.94 11.94 9.04
N THR A 123 15.34 12.62 10.09
CA THR A 123 14.52 12.81 11.29
C THR A 123 13.18 13.47 10.97
N ARG A 124 13.20 14.47 10.09
CA ARG A 124 11.97 15.15 9.66
C ARG A 124 11.09 14.24 8.82
N ARG A 125 11.69 13.44 7.90
CA ARG A 125 10.94 12.45 7.11
C ARG A 125 10.22 11.45 7.98
N GLU A 126 10.93 10.90 8.96
CA GLU A 126 10.36 9.91 9.89
C GLU A 126 9.22 10.51 10.73
N THR A 127 9.39 11.74 11.20
CA THR A 127 8.32 12.46 11.91
C THR A 127 7.10 12.68 11.02
N MET A 128 7.29 13.15 9.79
CA MET A 128 6.21 13.34 8.82
C MET A 128 5.49 12.04 8.49
N TRP A 129 6.23 10.92 8.41
CA TRP A 129 5.65 9.61 8.16
C TRP A 129 4.75 9.16 9.32
N ILE A 130 5.21 9.31 10.55
CA ILE A 130 4.41 9.01 11.75
C ILE A 130 3.14 9.86 11.79
N GLU A 131 3.27 11.17 11.57
CA GLU A 131 2.14 12.11 11.53
C GLU A 131 1.11 11.71 10.45
N LEU A 132 1.59 11.29 9.27
CA LEU A 132 0.73 10.80 8.19
C LEU A 132 -0.05 9.56 8.63
N LEU A 133 0.63 8.54 9.16
CA LEU A 133 0.00 7.28 9.58
C LEU A 133 -1.04 7.48 10.69
N GLU A 134 -0.78 8.41 11.59
CA GLU A 134 -1.70 8.74 12.69
C GLU A 134 -2.94 9.52 12.23
N GLY A 135 -2.84 10.28 11.15
CA GLY A 135 -3.92 11.13 10.64
C GLY A 135 -4.88 10.44 9.65
N ILE A 136 -4.43 9.40 8.96
CA ILE A 136 -5.23 8.70 7.94
C ILE A 136 -5.99 7.51 8.51
N PRO A 137 -7.01 6.97 7.80
CA PRO A 137 -7.70 5.76 8.22
C PRO A 137 -6.73 4.60 8.44
N GLN A 138 -7.02 3.75 9.42
CA GLN A 138 -6.11 2.64 9.80
C GLN A 138 -5.78 1.72 8.63
N LYS A 139 -6.73 1.39 7.77
CA LYS A 139 -6.50 0.51 6.61
C LYS A 139 -5.58 1.16 5.56
N GLU A 140 -5.68 2.46 5.36
CA GLU A 140 -4.73 3.20 4.53
C GLU A 140 -3.33 3.21 5.16
N ALA A 141 -3.23 3.38 6.48
CA ALA A 141 -1.95 3.34 7.19
C ALA A 141 -1.28 1.97 7.09
N GLU A 142 -2.03 0.88 7.29
CA GLU A 142 -1.53 -0.49 7.10
C GLU A 142 -1.05 -0.73 5.67
N LEU A 143 -1.78 -0.25 4.68
CA LEU A 143 -1.38 -0.32 3.27
C LEU A 143 -0.06 0.40 3.03
N MET A 144 0.09 1.61 3.54
CA MET A 144 1.30 2.40 3.35
C MET A 144 2.52 1.78 4.04
N GLU A 145 2.35 1.16 5.20
CA GLU A 145 3.42 0.41 5.87
C GLU A 145 3.92 -0.76 5.00
N LEU A 146 3.03 -1.46 4.33
CA LEU A 146 3.39 -2.54 3.40
C LEU A 146 4.09 -2.01 2.16
N VAL A 147 3.54 -0.98 1.52
CA VAL A 147 4.11 -0.35 0.32
C VAL A 147 5.51 0.19 0.61
N LYS A 148 5.71 0.81 1.76
CA LYS A 148 7.02 1.29 2.22
C LYS A 148 8.06 0.17 2.21
N ASP A 149 7.71 -1.01 2.66
CA ASP A 149 8.61 -2.16 2.77
C ASP A 149 8.63 -3.04 1.51
N GLY A 150 8.05 -2.58 0.41
CA GLY A 150 8.02 -3.31 -0.85
C GLY A 150 7.09 -4.52 -0.86
N VAL A 151 6.10 -4.56 0.03
CA VAL A 151 5.09 -5.62 0.11
C VAL A 151 3.79 -5.15 -0.53
N TRP A 152 3.34 -5.83 -1.57
CA TRP A 152 2.09 -5.52 -2.26
C TRP A 152 1.02 -6.54 -1.88
N PRO A 153 -0.11 -6.11 -1.26
CA PRO A 153 -1.10 -7.04 -0.75
C PRO A 153 -2.17 -7.46 -1.75
N PHE A 154 -2.19 -6.89 -2.96
CA PHE A 154 -3.24 -7.12 -3.96
C PHE A 154 -2.73 -7.98 -5.12
N PRO A 155 -2.87 -9.32 -5.07
CA PRO A 155 -2.24 -10.22 -6.05
C PRO A 155 -2.73 -10.06 -7.48
N ASN A 156 -3.97 -9.57 -7.69
CA ASN A 156 -4.56 -9.40 -9.02
C ASN A 156 -4.41 -7.97 -9.57
N VAL A 157 -4.00 -7.02 -8.75
CA VAL A 157 -3.58 -5.70 -9.20
C VAL A 157 -2.09 -5.74 -9.46
N THR A 158 -1.73 -6.12 -10.68
CA THR A 158 -0.36 -6.35 -11.11
C THR A 158 0.25 -5.11 -11.75
N LYS A 159 1.58 -5.11 -11.92
CA LYS A 159 2.28 -4.07 -12.69
C LYS A 159 1.71 -3.95 -14.11
N SER A 160 1.47 -5.09 -14.78
CA SER A 160 0.89 -5.12 -16.12
C SER A 160 -0.49 -4.44 -16.16
N LEU A 161 -1.34 -4.70 -15.17
CA LEU A 161 -2.64 -4.05 -15.07
C LEU A 161 -2.51 -2.54 -14.86
N ALA A 162 -1.59 -2.11 -14.01
CA ALA A 162 -1.31 -0.69 -13.78
C ALA A 162 -0.80 0.01 -15.06
N GLU A 163 0.08 -0.63 -15.82
CA GLU A 163 0.58 -0.13 -17.10
C GLU A 163 -0.54 0.05 -18.14
N LYS A 164 -1.48 -0.90 -18.19
CA LYS A 164 -2.65 -0.81 -19.07
C LYS A 164 -3.64 0.26 -18.64
N ALA A 165 -3.81 0.46 -17.33
CA ALA A 165 -4.68 1.51 -16.79
C ALA A 165 -4.11 2.92 -17.03
N PHE A 166 -2.80 3.06 -16.99
CA PHE A 166 -2.10 4.34 -17.13
C PHE A 166 -1.01 4.27 -18.22
N PRO A 167 -1.41 4.14 -19.50
CA PRO A 167 -0.47 3.90 -20.60
C PRO A 167 0.50 5.06 -20.87
N ASN A 168 0.17 6.26 -20.40
CA ASN A 168 1.03 7.44 -20.53
C ASN A 168 2.06 7.56 -19.39
N ILE A 169 2.02 6.67 -18.42
CA ILE A 169 2.94 6.64 -17.29
C ILE A 169 3.90 5.47 -17.47
N THR A 170 5.18 5.74 -17.29
CA THR A 170 6.21 4.69 -17.32
C THR A 170 6.40 4.12 -15.92
N PHE A 171 6.28 2.80 -15.82
CA PHE A 171 6.67 2.02 -14.62
C PHE A 171 7.96 1.28 -14.95
N ASN A 172 9.08 1.71 -14.40
CA ASN A 172 10.40 1.14 -14.67
C ASN A 172 10.68 -0.15 -13.88
#